data_52fb36033c6ea6d4a80f5ad50ceb3bd8
#
_entry.id   52fb36033c6ea6d4a80f5ad50ceb3bd8
#
_cell.length_a   1.000
_cell.length_b   1.000
_cell.length_c   1.000
_cell.angle_alpha   90.00
_cell.angle_beta   90.00
_cell.angle_gamma   90.00
#
_symmetry.space_group_name_H-M   'P 1'
#
loop_
_entity.id
_entity.type
_entity.pdbx_description
1 polymer ?
#
loop_
_entity_poly.entity_id
_entity_poly.type
_entity_poly.pdbx_seq_one_letter_code
_entity_poly.pdbx_strand_id
1 'polypeptide(L)'
;MKHLYLNLKRFDVPVQYGGVNRIAPLKDWGGYIVSHTQEGLKHYDPSQVEFVQYFPEAHILGAVGARCEGSPVQVGCQSVYRMNTAVGGNFGAFTTNRPASIAKAMGCASTIIGHCEERNDKAGIL
;
A
#
# COMPACT_ATOMS: atom_id res chain seq x y z
N MET A 1 8.09 18.96 -9.30
CA MET A 1 7.78 18.04 -8.18
C MET A 1 8.71 16.84 -8.20
N LYS A 2 9.24 16.44 -7.04
CA LYS A 2 10.03 15.21 -6.88
C LYS A 2 9.17 14.10 -6.33
N HIS A 3 9.26 12.94 -6.93
CA HIS A 3 8.51 11.75 -6.54
C HIS A 3 9.46 10.69 -6.01
N LEU A 4 9.15 10.14 -4.82
CA LEU A 4 9.86 9.02 -4.22
C LEU A 4 8.87 7.87 -4.07
N TYR A 5 9.29 6.68 -4.46
CA TYR A 5 8.47 5.48 -4.40
C TYR A 5 9.21 4.40 -3.62
N LEU A 6 8.58 3.87 -2.58
CA LEU A 6 9.17 2.84 -1.73
C LEU A 6 8.22 1.66 -1.59
N ASN A 7 8.64 0.50 -2.06
CA ASN A 7 7.94 -0.75 -1.81
C ASN A 7 8.37 -1.31 -0.45
N LEU A 8 7.45 -1.34 0.51
CA LEU A 8 7.71 -1.82 1.88
C LEU A 8 7.60 -3.34 2.02
N LYS A 9 7.39 -4.04 0.92
CA LYS A 9 7.41 -5.51 0.87
C LYS A 9 6.48 -6.17 1.90
N ARG A 10 6.98 -7.11 2.71
CA ARG A 10 6.16 -8.00 3.55
C ARG A 10 6.45 -7.84 5.04
N PHE A 11 6.22 -6.68 5.62
CA PHE A 11 6.32 -6.48 7.06
C PHE A 11 5.12 -7.03 7.84
N ASP A 12 4.17 -7.63 7.16
CA ASP A 12 3.03 -8.34 7.74
C ASP A 12 3.32 -9.82 8.05
N VAL A 13 4.55 -10.29 7.80
CA VAL A 13 4.97 -11.64 8.19
C VAL A 13 5.56 -11.60 9.59
N PRO A 14 4.96 -12.33 10.57
CA PRO A 14 5.51 -12.40 11.92
C PRO A 14 6.92 -12.99 11.95
N VAL A 15 7.69 -12.60 12.97
CA VAL A 15 9.08 -13.07 13.14
C VAL A 15 9.17 -14.60 13.20
N GLN A 16 8.21 -15.26 13.86
CA GLN A 16 8.16 -16.72 13.96
C GLN A 16 7.99 -17.43 12.61
N TYR A 17 7.55 -16.71 11.58
CA TYR A 17 7.43 -17.23 10.20
C TYR A 17 8.48 -16.62 9.27
N GLY A 18 9.56 -16.07 9.81
CA GLY A 18 10.66 -15.53 9.02
C GLY A 18 10.60 -14.03 8.73
N GLY A 19 9.63 -13.33 9.30
CA GLY A 19 9.52 -11.88 9.15
C GLY A 19 10.57 -11.11 9.96
N VAL A 20 10.68 -9.82 9.68
CA VAL A 20 11.70 -8.95 10.29
C VAL A 20 11.11 -7.79 11.11
N ASN A 21 9.79 -7.68 11.15
CA ASN A 21 9.14 -6.59 11.89
C ASN A 21 9.29 -6.78 13.39
N ARG A 22 10.03 -5.86 14.02
CA ARG A 22 10.22 -5.79 15.48
C ARG A 22 9.82 -4.42 16.04
N ILE A 23 9.22 -3.57 15.23
CA ILE A 23 8.93 -2.17 15.57
C ILE A 23 7.57 -2.04 16.24
N ALA A 24 6.53 -2.65 15.67
CA ALA A 24 5.16 -2.50 16.13
C ALA A 24 4.34 -3.74 15.81
N PRO A 25 3.24 -3.99 16.54
CA PRO A 25 2.29 -5.04 16.17
C PRO A 25 1.76 -4.85 14.76
N LEU A 26 1.34 -5.95 14.15
CA LEU A 26 0.86 -5.96 12.76
C LEU A 26 -0.23 -4.90 12.51
N LYS A 27 -1.17 -4.75 13.41
CA LYS A 27 -2.26 -3.78 13.30
C LYS A 27 -1.80 -2.32 13.36
N ASP A 28 -0.65 -2.04 13.95
CA ASP A 28 -0.15 -0.68 14.22
C ASP A 28 0.99 -0.27 13.30
N TRP A 29 1.62 -1.23 12.64
CA TRP A 29 2.86 -0.98 11.90
C TRP A 29 2.71 0.04 10.77
N GLY A 30 1.65 -0.06 9.98
CA GLY A 30 1.41 0.87 8.87
C GLY A 30 1.25 2.30 9.36
N GLY A 31 0.46 2.50 10.40
CA GLY A 31 0.29 3.82 11.02
C GLY A 31 1.58 4.35 11.64
N TYR A 32 2.36 3.49 12.28
CA TYR A 32 3.66 3.83 12.83
C TYR A 32 4.60 4.38 11.75
N ILE A 33 4.73 3.66 10.63
CA ILE A 33 5.62 4.05 9.54
C ILE A 33 5.21 5.39 8.94
N VAL A 34 3.94 5.56 8.62
CA VAL A 34 3.45 6.82 8.04
C VAL A 34 3.63 7.99 9.01
N SER A 35 3.28 7.81 10.28
CA SER A 35 3.42 8.86 11.30
C SER A 35 4.86 9.34 11.43
N HIS A 36 5.81 8.41 11.50
CA HIS A 36 7.22 8.75 11.64
C HIS A 36 7.80 9.35 10.36
N THR A 37 7.39 8.86 9.20
CA THR A 37 7.86 9.39 7.92
C THR A 37 7.37 10.82 7.72
N GLN A 38 6.09 11.09 7.93
CA GLN A 38 5.56 12.44 7.72
C GLN A 38 6.11 13.44 8.74
N GLU A 39 6.37 13.02 9.97
CA GLU A 39 7.04 13.86 10.96
C GLU A 39 8.45 14.25 10.48
N GLY A 40 9.20 13.30 9.93
CA GLY A 40 10.52 13.57 9.36
C GLY A 40 10.48 14.48 8.12
N LEU A 41 9.35 14.54 7.44
CA LEU A 41 9.17 15.33 6.20
C LEU A 41 8.37 16.62 6.40
N LYS A 42 8.06 17.00 7.62
CA LYS A 42 7.15 18.13 7.92
C LYS A 42 7.62 19.48 7.39
N HIS A 43 8.91 19.64 7.12
CA HIS A 43 9.48 20.86 6.58
C HIS A 43 9.50 20.91 5.05
N TYR A 44 9.09 19.83 4.39
CA TYR A 44 9.03 19.79 2.93
C TYR A 44 7.63 20.16 2.44
N ASP A 45 7.60 21.00 1.40
CA ASP A 45 6.36 21.42 0.77
C ASP A 45 5.74 20.23 -0.02
N PRO A 46 4.51 19.82 0.28
CA PRO A 46 3.84 18.72 -0.43
C PRO A 46 3.58 19.04 -1.90
N SER A 47 3.65 20.32 -2.32
CA SER A 47 3.62 20.68 -3.75
C SER A 47 4.94 20.41 -4.48
N GLN A 48 6.02 20.18 -3.73
CA GLN A 48 7.38 19.98 -4.25
C GLN A 48 7.88 18.54 -4.10
N VAL A 49 7.34 17.80 -3.15
CA VAL A 49 7.77 16.43 -2.82
C VAL A 49 6.55 15.55 -2.57
N GLU A 50 6.54 14.38 -3.19
CA GLU A 50 5.59 13.32 -2.89
C GLU A 50 6.37 12.03 -2.57
N PHE A 51 6.05 11.42 -1.44
CA PHE A 51 6.65 10.15 -1.04
C PHE A 51 5.54 9.09 -0.95
N VAL A 52 5.50 8.17 -1.91
CA VAL A 52 4.53 7.09 -1.92
C VAL A 52 5.13 5.85 -1.28
N GLN A 53 4.48 5.35 -0.26
CA GLN A 53 4.86 4.12 0.45
C GLN A 53 3.85 3.03 0.09
N TYR A 54 4.34 1.93 -0.49
CA TYR A 54 3.51 0.81 -0.94
C TYR A 54 3.51 -0.28 0.11
N PHE A 55 2.32 -0.55 0.67
CA PHE A 55 2.11 -1.48 1.78
C PHE A 55 1.39 -2.75 1.34
N PRO A 56 1.65 -3.89 2.02
CA PRO A 56 0.74 -5.02 2.02
C PRO A 56 -0.65 -4.61 2.52
N GLU A 57 -1.68 -5.31 2.09
CA GLU A 57 -3.07 -4.96 2.40
C GLU A 57 -3.34 -4.79 3.90
N ALA A 58 -2.76 -5.65 4.74
CA ALA A 58 -2.95 -5.60 6.19
C ALA A 58 -2.61 -4.23 6.81
N HIS A 59 -1.73 -3.46 6.19
CA HIS A 59 -1.26 -2.18 6.72
C HIS A 59 -1.94 -0.95 6.11
N ILE A 60 -2.67 -1.10 5.00
CA ILE A 60 -3.14 0.04 4.20
C ILE A 60 -4.07 0.96 5.00
N LEU A 61 -5.11 0.41 5.63
CA LEU A 61 -6.09 1.24 6.36
C LEU A 61 -5.45 1.99 7.51
N GLY A 62 -4.58 1.33 8.29
CA GLY A 62 -3.85 1.99 9.37
C GLY A 62 -2.90 3.07 8.86
N ALA A 63 -2.23 2.83 7.76
CA ALA A 63 -1.33 3.79 7.13
C ALA A 63 -2.10 5.02 6.63
N VAL A 64 -3.20 4.81 5.92
CA VAL A 64 -4.07 5.90 5.43
C VAL A 64 -4.63 6.71 6.59
N GLY A 65 -5.10 6.03 7.65
CA GLY A 65 -5.66 6.68 8.83
C GLY A 65 -4.65 7.55 9.59
N ALA A 66 -3.36 7.26 9.48
CA ALA A 66 -2.31 8.02 10.14
C ALA A 66 -1.85 9.25 9.35
N ARG A 67 -2.25 9.39 8.08
CA ARG A 67 -1.88 10.56 7.29
C ARG A 67 -2.54 11.83 7.84
N CYS A 68 -1.73 12.87 7.96
CA CYS A 68 -2.24 14.22 8.25
C CYS A 68 -2.60 14.93 6.96
N GLU A 69 -3.56 15.85 7.04
CA GLU A 69 -3.89 16.73 5.92
C GLU A 69 -2.63 17.50 5.50
N GLY A 70 -2.40 17.58 4.19
CA GLY A 70 -1.23 18.25 3.64
C GLY A 70 0.09 17.48 3.77
N SER A 71 0.06 16.22 4.21
CA SER A 71 1.26 15.39 4.30
C SER A 71 1.84 15.10 2.90
N PRO A 72 3.17 15.16 2.72
CA PRO A 72 3.81 14.73 1.48
C PRO A 72 3.81 13.20 1.31
N VAL A 73 3.47 12.45 2.36
CA VAL A 73 3.39 10.99 2.32
C VAL A 73 2.06 10.56 1.73
N GLN A 74 2.13 9.68 0.73
CA GLN A 74 0.97 9.01 0.16
C GLN A 74 1.09 7.50 0.41
N VAL A 75 -0.05 6.83 0.47
CA VAL A 75 -0.13 5.38 0.64
C VAL A 75 -0.54 4.75 -0.67
N GLY A 76 0.14 3.68 -1.04
CA GLY A 76 -0.19 2.88 -2.20
C GLY A 76 -0.28 1.40 -1.86
N CYS A 77 -0.78 0.61 -2.79
CA CYS A 77 -0.82 -0.85 -2.68
C CYS A 77 0.16 -1.50 -3.64
N GLN A 78 0.48 -2.76 -3.37
CA GLN A 78 1.56 -3.46 -4.09
C GLN A 78 1.08 -4.11 -5.39
N SER A 79 -0.23 -4.24 -5.58
CA SER A 79 -0.84 -4.74 -6.80
C SER A 79 -2.33 -4.48 -6.80
N VAL A 80 -2.96 -4.60 -7.97
CA VAL A 80 -4.40 -4.67 -8.13
C VAL A 80 -4.74 -5.78 -9.11
N TYR A 81 -5.96 -6.31 -9.00
CA TYR A 81 -6.42 -7.31 -9.94
C TYR A 81 -6.64 -6.69 -11.33
N ARG A 82 -6.47 -7.49 -12.38
CA ARG A 82 -6.62 -7.07 -13.78
C ARG A 82 -8.04 -6.64 -14.15
N MET A 83 -9.04 -7.08 -13.39
CA MET A 83 -10.45 -6.71 -13.59
C MET A 83 -10.90 -5.75 -12.50
N ASN A 84 -11.94 -4.98 -12.76
CA ASN A 84 -12.49 -4.05 -11.79
C ASN A 84 -13.98 -4.31 -11.57
N THR A 85 -14.51 -3.73 -10.49
CA THR A 85 -15.94 -3.80 -10.19
C THR A 85 -16.74 -2.94 -11.16
N ALA A 86 -18.00 -3.29 -11.35
CA ALA A 86 -18.94 -2.51 -12.15
C ALA A 86 -20.20 -2.21 -11.32
N VAL A 87 -20.72 -1.00 -11.45
CA VAL A 87 -21.96 -0.59 -10.76
C VAL A 87 -23.11 -1.47 -11.21
N GLY A 88 -23.84 -2.02 -10.23
CA GLY A 88 -24.98 -2.92 -10.49
C GLY A 88 -24.59 -4.33 -10.88
N GLY A 89 -23.32 -4.70 -10.77
CA GLY A 89 -22.83 -5.97 -11.33
C GLY A 89 -22.04 -6.84 -10.36
N ASN A 90 -20.83 -7.09 -10.65
CA ASN A 90 -19.98 -8.23 -10.36
C ASN A 90 -19.22 -8.23 -9.02
N PHE A 91 -19.59 -7.44 -8.03
CA PHE A 91 -18.77 -7.29 -6.81
C PHE A 91 -18.51 -8.62 -6.09
N GLY A 92 -19.48 -9.53 -6.07
CA GLY A 92 -19.36 -10.82 -5.39
C GLY A 92 -18.41 -11.81 -6.05
N ALA A 93 -17.93 -11.52 -7.26
CA ALA A 93 -16.96 -12.36 -7.96
C ALA A 93 -15.52 -12.14 -7.48
N PHE A 94 -15.28 -11.10 -6.68
CA PHE A 94 -13.95 -10.75 -6.18
C PHE A 94 -13.81 -11.20 -4.73
N THR A 95 -13.21 -12.36 -4.51
CA THR A 95 -13.02 -12.92 -3.16
C THR A 95 -11.61 -12.69 -2.64
N THR A 96 -10.61 -13.01 -3.44
CA THR A 96 -9.20 -12.95 -3.02
C THR A 96 -8.41 -11.84 -3.72
N ASN A 97 -8.78 -11.49 -4.92
CA ASN A 97 -8.09 -10.47 -5.71
C ASN A 97 -8.75 -9.11 -5.51
N ARG A 98 -7.95 -8.11 -5.17
CA ARG A 98 -8.44 -6.76 -4.90
C ARG A 98 -8.48 -5.92 -6.18
N PRO A 99 -9.66 -5.51 -6.65
CA PRO A 99 -9.79 -4.58 -7.77
C PRO A 99 -9.23 -3.19 -7.45
N ALA A 100 -8.90 -2.41 -8.47
CA ALA A 100 -8.39 -1.06 -8.32
C ALA A 100 -9.37 -0.12 -7.61
N SER A 101 -10.68 -0.26 -7.86
CA SER A 101 -11.70 0.54 -7.19
C SER A 101 -11.69 0.37 -5.67
N ILE A 102 -11.43 -0.85 -5.19
CA ILE A 102 -11.33 -1.12 -3.75
C ILE A 102 -10.07 -0.49 -3.17
N ALA A 103 -8.94 -0.62 -3.85
CA ALA A 103 -7.70 0.02 -3.42
C ALA A 103 -7.87 1.54 -3.31
N LYS A 104 -8.53 2.15 -4.28
CA LYS A 104 -8.85 3.58 -4.25
C LYS A 104 -9.76 3.94 -3.07
N ALA A 105 -10.79 3.14 -2.83
CA ALA A 105 -11.72 3.34 -1.70
C ALA A 105 -11.02 3.21 -0.35
N MET A 106 -9.98 2.38 -0.25
CA MET A 106 -9.15 2.26 0.95
C MET A 106 -8.25 3.48 1.18
N GLY A 107 -8.08 4.33 0.19
CA GLY A 107 -7.25 5.54 0.26
C GLY A 107 -5.91 5.43 -0.45
N CYS A 108 -5.70 4.40 -1.28
CA CYS A 108 -4.48 4.28 -2.06
C CYS A 108 -4.44 5.34 -3.16
N ALA A 109 -3.31 6.05 -3.26
CA ALA A 109 -3.07 7.05 -4.30
C ALA A 109 -2.61 6.40 -5.62
N SER A 110 -1.93 5.26 -5.53
CA SER A 110 -1.39 4.55 -6.68
C SER A 110 -1.10 3.08 -6.33
N THR A 111 -0.69 2.31 -7.34
CA THR A 111 -0.33 0.91 -7.18
C THR A 111 0.93 0.57 -7.96
N ILE A 112 1.63 -0.49 -7.54
CA ILE A 112 2.67 -1.11 -8.34
C ILE A 112 1.99 -2.05 -9.33
N ILE A 113 2.46 -2.05 -10.58
CA ILE A 113 2.00 -2.97 -11.63
C ILE A 113 3.20 -3.67 -12.24
N GLY A 114 3.07 -4.97 -12.49
CA GLY A 114 4.11 -5.74 -13.19
C GLY A 114 5.31 -6.08 -12.34
N HIS A 115 5.15 -6.15 -11.01
CA HIS A 115 6.22 -6.64 -10.13
C HIS A 115 6.66 -8.04 -10.57
N CYS A 116 7.94 -8.38 -10.38
CA CYS A 116 8.48 -9.67 -10.81
C CYS A 116 7.76 -10.86 -10.19
N GLU A 117 7.33 -10.77 -8.93
CA GLU A 117 6.52 -11.80 -8.28
C GLU A 117 5.20 -12.04 -9.03
N GLU A 118 4.49 -10.97 -9.37
CA GLU A 118 3.22 -11.04 -10.10
C GLU A 118 3.42 -11.68 -11.47
N ARG A 119 4.46 -11.28 -12.19
CA ARG A 119 4.79 -11.85 -13.50
C ARG A 119 5.18 -13.30 -13.43
N ASN A 120 5.96 -13.67 -12.42
CA ASN A 120 6.39 -15.06 -12.20
C ASN A 120 5.20 -15.94 -11.82
N ASP A 121 4.28 -15.44 -11.00
CA ASP A 121 3.07 -16.16 -10.63
C ASP A 121 2.22 -16.48 -11.87
N LYS A 122 1.98 -15.48 -12.72
CA LYS A 122 1.22 -15.66 -13.96
C LYS A 122 1.92 -16.63 -14.92
N ALA A 123 3.23 -16.55 -15.06
CA ALA A 123 3.99 -17.48 -15.89
C ALA A 123 3.92 -18.91 -15.34
N GLY A 124 3.87 -19.08 -14.02
CA GLY A 124 3.78 -20.39 -13.38
C GLY A 124 2.45 -21.11 -13.61
N ILE A 125 1.41 -20.42 -14.01
CA ILE A 125 0.10 -21.00 -14.32
C ILE A 125 0.09 -21.66 -15.70
N LEU A 126 0.90 -21.18 -16.61
CA LEU A 126 1.01 -21.69 -17.99
C LEU A 126 1.87 -22.94 -18.03
#